data_c1cb221e141244f6a228b43d82ecf596
#
_entry.id   c1cb221e141244f6a228b43d82ecf596
#
_cell.length_a   1.000
_cell.length_b   1.000
_cell.length_c   1.000
_cell.angle_alpha   90.00
_cell.angle_beta   90.00
_cell.angle_gamma   90.00
#
_symmetry.space_group_name_H-M   'P 1'
#
loop_
_entity.id
_entity.type
_entity.pdbx_description
1 polymer ?
#
loop_
_entity_poly.entity_id
_entity_poly.type
_entity_poly.pdbx_seq_one_letter_code
_entity_poly.pdbx_strand_id
1 'polypeptide(L)'
;IEHFDTTQYAAKKHISIEMAARELRYEWFETLRGQREASVIATAHHKDDSVETVLLNLIRGTGINGLLGIRPRNGNIVRPLLCLSREEIIAYLQYIDQDYVTDSTNLLDEYTRNKIRLNLLPLMKEINPSVKESIIRTTNYLNDAATLYNQSIGLSLIHI
;
A
#
# COMPACT_ATOMS: atom_id res chain seq x y z
N ILE A 1 -6.15 -11.12 -20.69
CA ILE A 1 -5.10 -10.06 -20.64
C ILE A 1 -5.75 -8.82 -21.20
N GLU A 2 -5.59 -7.69 -20.54
CA GLU A 2 -6.05 -6.39 -21.00
C GLU A 2 -4.85 -5.47 -21.20
N HIS A 3 -4.89 -4.66 -22.25
CA HIS A 3 -3.81 -3.73 -22.60
C HIS A 3 -4.33 -2.29 -22.57
N PHE A 4 -3.60 -1.40 -21.91
CA PHE A 4 -3.95 0.01 -21.78
C PHE A 4 -2.84 0.90 -22.35
N ASP A 5 -3.22 1.96 -23.06
CA ASP A 5 -2.29 3.04 -23.41
C ASP A 5 -2.14 4.00 -22.22
N THR A 6 -1.26 3.62 -21.30
CA THR A 6 -0.96 4.41 -20.10
C THR A 6 -0.34 5.75 -20.42
N THR A 7 0.40 5.86 -21.53
CA THR A 7 1.08 7.08 -21.95
C THR A 7 0.06 8.13 -22.40
N GLN A 8 -0.87 7.73 -23.25
CA GLN A 8 -1.92 8.62 -23.73
C GLN A 8 -2.86 9.05 -22.57
N TYR A 9 -3.20 8.12 -21.67
CA TYR A 9 -4.04 8.41 -20.50
C TYR A 9 -3.35 9.40 -19.55
N ALA A 10 -2.06 9.20 -19.26
CA ALA A 10 -1.25 10.08 -18.43
C ALA A 10 -1.18 11.51 -19.00
N ALA A 11 -0.91 11.64 -20.31
CA ALA A 11 -0.86 12.92 -21.01
C ALA A 11 -2.21 13.65 -20.94
N LYS A 12 -3.32 12.95 -21.18
CA LYS A 12 -4.68 13.52 -21.14
C LYS A 12 -5.08 14.02 -19.75
N LYS A 13 -4.69 13.32 -18.69
CA LYS A 13 -5.03 13.68 -17.30
C LYS A 13 -3.97 14.52 -16.58
N HIS A 14 -2.84 14.81 -17.21
CA HIS A 14 -1.70 15.52 -16.62
C HIS A 14 -1.18 14.86 -15.34
N ILE A 15 -1.09 13.52 -15.34
CA ILE A 15 -0.60 12.71 -14.23
C ILE A 15 0.61 11.87 -14.65
N SER A 16 1.33 11.31 -13.67
CA SER A 16 2.45 10.40 -13.99
C SER A 16 1.94 9.11 -14.65
N ILE A 17 2.81 8.45 -15.43
CA ILE A 17 2.51 7.17 -16.08
C ILE A 17 2.11 6.12 -15.04
N GLU A 18 2.73 6.15 -13.86
CA GLU A 18 2.43 5.24 -12.74
C GLU A 18 1.04 5.47 -12.16
N MET A 19 0.67 6.75 -11.97
CA MET A 19 -0.69 7.09 -11.54
C MET A 19 -1.71 6.65 -12.58
N ALA A 20 -1.42 6.87 -13.88
CA ALA A 20 -2.24 6.40 -14.98
C ALA A 20 -2.41 4.88 -14.98
N ALA A 21 -1.30 4.14 -14.87
CA ALA A 21 -1.32 2.68 -14.80
C ALA A 21 -2.10 2.17 -13.57
N ARG A 22 -1.97 2.88 -12.45
CA ARG A 22 -2.72 2.57 -11.23
C ARG A 22 -4.22 2.82 -11.41
N GLU A 23 -4.63 3.98 -11.90
CA GLU A 23 -6.04 4.31 -12.13
C GLU A 23 -6.69 3.31 -13.08
N LEU A 24 -6.11 3.08 -14.26
CA LEU A 24 -6.61 2.15 -15.26
C LEU A 24 -6.73 0.72 -14.70
N ARG A 25 -5.77 0.27 -13.91
CA ARG A 25 -5.81 -1.04 -13.26
C ARG A 25 -6.99 -1.16 -12.29
N TYR A 26 -7.25 -0.14 -11.47
CA TYR A 26 -8.35 -0.19 -10.51
C TYR A 26 -9.71 -0.04 -11.18
N GLU A 27 -9.83 0.79 -12.23
CA GLU A 27 -11.04 0.88 -13.06
C GLU A 27 -11.35 -0.48 -13.71
N TRP A 28 -10.33 -1.15 -14.24
CA TRP A 28 -10.49 -2.48 -14.81
C TRP A 28 -10.87 -3.55 -13.76
N PHE A 29 -10.25 -3.52 -12.60
CA PHE A 29 -10.61 -4.43 -11.51
C PHE A 29 -12.07 -4.24 -11.08
N GLU A 30 -12.55 -3.01 -11.01
CA GLU A 30 -13.94 -2.73 -10.66
C GLU A 30 -14.92 -3.21 -11.76
N THR A 31 -14.55 -3.04 -13.02
CA THR A 31 -15.29 -3.60 -14.15
C THR A 31 -15.38 -5.12 -14.08
N LEU A 32 -14.25 -5.80 -13.84
CA LEU A 32 -14.23 -7.25 -13.67
C LEU A 32 -15.02 -7.71 -12.45
N ARG A 33 -14.95 -6.97 -11.35
CA ARG A 33 -15.73 -7.26 -10.15
C ARG A 33 -17.21 -7.28 -10.47
N GLY A 34 -17.72 -6.27 -11.19
CA GLY A 34 -19.12 -6.21 -11.63
C GLY A 34 -19.48 -7.36 -12.57
N GLN A 35 -18.65 -7.62 -13.59
CA GLN A 35 -18.90 -8.69 -14.58
C GLN A 35 -18.88 -10.10 -13.95
N ARG A 36 -18.11 -10.30 -12.89
CA ARG A 36 -17.97 -11.58 -12.19
C ARG A 36 -18.86 -11.69 -10.96
N GLU A 37 -19.69 -10.69 -10.70
CA GLU A 37 -20.55 -10.60 -9.50
C GLU A 37 -19.75 -10.81 -8.19
N ALA A 38 -18.46 -10.42 -8.21
CA ALA A 38 -17.60 -10.56 -7.04
C ALA A 38 -17.89 -9.45 -6.01
N SER A 39 -17.94 -9.80 -4.74
CA SER A 39 -18.22 -8.84 -3.67
C SER A 39 -17.04 -7.92 -3.36
N VAL A 40 -15.79 -8.41 -3.55
CA VAL A 40 -14.56 -7.67 -3.24
C VAL A 40 -13.45 -7.94 -4.26
N ILE A 41 -12.45 -7.04 -4.27
CA ILE A 41 -11.19 -7.17 -4.98
C ILE A 41 -10.10 -7.43 -3.94
N ALA A 42 -9.46 -8.59 -3.97
CA ALA A 42 -8.32 -8.89 -3.09
C ALA A 42 -7.00 -8.46 -3.75
N THR A 43 -6.17 -7.69 -3.02
CA THR A 43 -4.84 -7.30 -3.48
C THR A 43 -3.77 -7.85 -2.54
N ALA A 44 -2.59 -8.20 -3.08
CA ALA A 44 -1.51 -8.88 -2.38
C ALA A 44 -0.55 -7.95 -1.61
N HIS A 45 -1.03 -6.79 -1.15
CA HIS A 45 -0.22 -5.95 -0.26
C HIS A 45 0.04 -6.69 1.05
N HIS A 46 1.28 -6.61 1.54
CA HIS A 46 1.74 -7.27 2.74
C HIS A 46 2.28 -6.28 3.78
N LYS A 47 2.70 -6.77 4.94
CA LYS A 47 3.19 -5.97 6.07
C LYS A 47 4.30 -4.99 5.67
N ASP A 48 5.29 -5.47 4.89
CA ASP A 48 6.41 -4.64 4.46
C ASP A 48 5.97 -3.47 3.56
N ASP A 49 4.99 -3.66 2.68
CA ASP A 49 4.42 -2.57 1.87
C ASP A 49 3.81 -1.47 2.76
N SER A 50 3.18 -1.87 3.87
CA SER A 50 2.63 -0.91 4.83
C SER A 50 3.72 -0.11 5.52
N VAL A 51 4.80 -0.77 5.96
CA VAL A 51 5.98 -0.11 6.55
C VAL A 51 6.61 0.88 5.57
N GLU A 52 6.85 0.45 4.32
CA GLU A 52 7.40 1.29 3.26
C GLU A 52 6.50 2.51 2.99
N THR A 53 5.17 2.32 2.99
CA THR A 53 4.20 3.40 2.78
C THR A 53 4.24 4.41 3.91
N VAL A 54 4.32 3.98 5.16
CA VAL A 54 4.45 4.87 6.33
C VAL A 54 5.72 5.71 6.23
N LEU A 55 6.86 5.07 5.96
CA LEU A 55 8.15 5.76 5.84
C LEU A 55 8.14 6.75 4.65
N LEU A 56 7.61 6.34 3.51
CA LEU A 56 7.50 7.20 2.33
C LEU A 56 6.66 8.45 2.63
N ASN A 57 5.51 8.27 3.27
CA ASN A 57 4.63 9.37 3.63
C ASN A 57 5.27 10.28 4.68
N LEU A 58 5.96 9.72 5.66
CA LEU A 58 6.71 10.48 6.68
C LEU A 58 7.80 11.36 6.02
N ILE A 59 8.58 10.81 5.09
CA ILE A 59 9.63 11.52 4.36
C ILE A 59 9.05 12.66 3.50
N ARG A 60 7.87 12.44 2.91
CA ARG A 60 7.20 13.46 2.08
C ARG A 60 6.51 14.56 2.90
N GLY A 61 6.37 14.38 4.20
CA GLY A 61 5.58 15.23 5.07
C GLY A 61 4.07 14.94 4.92
N THR A 62 3.43 14.48 5.99
CA THR A 62 2.03 14.11 5.96
C THR A 62 1.37 14.37 7.31
N GLY A 63 0.03 14.55 7.31
CA GLY A 63 -0.77 14.52 8.53
C GLY A 63 -1.02 13.11 9.03
N ILE A 64 -1.75 13.00 10.16
CA ILE A 64 -2.01 11.74 10.85
C ILE A 64 -2.53 10.63 9.90
N ASN A 65 -3.44 10.96 8.99
CA ASN A 65 -4.04 9.99 8.08
C ASN A 65 -3.03 9.33 7.12
N GLY A 66 -1.96 10.01 6.75
CA GLY A 66 -0.91 9.45 5.90
C GLY A 66 0.04 8.50 6.63
N LEU A 67 0.08 8.56 7.98
CA LEU A 67 0.88 7.68 8.82
C LEU A 67 0.15 6.38 9.23
N LEU A 68 -1.09 6.18 8.79
CA LEU A 68 -1.88 4.99 9.12
C LEU A 68 -1.49 3.75 8.32
N GLY A 69 -0.48 3.85 7.45
CA GLY A 69 -0.06 2.76 6.57
C GLY A 69 -1.14 2.36 5.56
N ILE A 70 -1.12 1.11 5.16
CA ILE A 70 -2.09 0.56 4.22
C ILE A 70 -3.26 -0.04 5.00
N ARG A 71 -4.49 0.45 4.73
CA ARG A 71 -5.70 -0.06 5.40
C ARG A 71 -6.03 -1.48 4.91
N PRO A 72 -6.47 -2.40 5.81
CA PRO A 72 -6.89 -3.75 5.44
C PRO A 72 -8.06 -3.76 4.44
N ARG A 73 -8.93 -2.76 4.54
CA ARG A 73 -10.06 -2.56 3.63
C ARG A 73 -10.19 -1.09 3.21
N ASN A 74 -10.49 -0.89 1.94
CA ASN A 74 -10.84 0.42 1.40
C ASN A 74 -11.93 0.23 0.33
N GLY A 75 -13.18 0.53 0.68
CA GLY A 75 -14.35 0.22 -0.16
C GLY A 75 -14.43 -1.29 -0.46
N ASN A 76 -14.41 -1.64 -1.75
CA ASN A 76 -14.45 -3.01 -2.23
C ASN A 76 -13.07 -3.71 -2.27
N ILE A 77 -12.00 -2.99 -1.96
CA ILE A 77 -10.64 -3.54 -1.98
C ILE A 77 -10.30 -4.07 -0.59
N VAL A 78 -9.89 -5.33 -0.52
CA VAL A 78 -9.40 -5.98 0.70
C VAL A 78 -7.95 -6.43 0.52
N ARG A 79 -7.20 -6.50 1.63
CA ARG A 79 -5.77 -6.84 1.65
C ARG A 79 -5.49 -7.90 2.70
N PRO A 80 -5.78 -9.16 2.38
CA PRO A 80 -5.70 -10.25 3.36
C PRO A 80 -4.28 -10.53 3.85
N LEU A 81 -3.24 -10.19 3.06
CA LEU A 81 -1.85 -10.49 3.38
C LEU A 81 -1.15 -9.41 4.24
N LEU A 82 -1.85 -8.34 4.67
CA LEU A 82 -1.23 -7.29 5.52
C LEU A 82 -0.73 -7.79 6.89
N CYS A 83 -1.21 -8.93 7.35
CA CYS A 83 -0.75 -9.57 8.59
C CYS A 83 0.59 -10.30 8.43
N LEU A 84 1.02 -10.58 7.19
CA LEU A 84 2.22 -11.35 6.87
C LEU A 84 3.36 -10.46 6.37
N SER A 85 4.59 -10.81 6.72
CA SER A 85 5.80 -10.25 6.10
C SER A 85 6.06 -10.91 4.74
N ARG A 86 6.91 -10.27 3.93
CA ARG A 86 7.35 -10.86 2.66
C ARG A 86 8.10 -12.17 2.89
N GLU A 87 8.91 -12.24 3.93
CA GLU A 87 9.66 -13.43 4.31
C GLU A 87 8.73 -14.60 4.64
N GLU A 88 7.66 -14.37 5.40
CA GLU A 88 6.64 -15.38 5.73
C GLU A 88 5.91 -15.89 4.49
N ILE A 89 5.57 -14.98 3.55
CA ILE A 89 4.92 -15.33 2.28
C ILE A 89 5.85 -16.20 1.43
N ILE A 90 7.13 -15.83 1.29
CA ILE A 90 8.11 -16.62 0.53
C ILE A 90 8.32 -17.99 1.16
N ALA A 91 8.45 -18.07 2.49
CA ALA A 91 8.57 -19.34 3.20
C ALA A 91 7.36 -20.26 2.96
N TYR A 92 6.15 -19.68 2.95
CA TYR A 92 4.95 -20.43 2.63
C TYR A 92 4.94 -20.96 1.19
N LEU A 93 5.30 -20.12 0.21
CA LEU A 93 5.39 -20.53 -1.21
C LEU A 93 6.40 -21.67 -1.39
N GLN A 94 7.56 -21.60 -0.72
CA GLN A 94 8.54 -22.67 -0.72
C GLN A 94 8.00 -23.97 -0.08
N TYR A 95 7.25 -23.84 1.02
CA TYR A 95 6.65 -24.99 1.69
C TYR A 95 5.64 -25.74 0.80
N ILE A 96 4.89 -25.02 -0.04
CA ILE A 96 3.91 -25.63 -0.96
C ILE A 96 4.47 -25.90 -2.35
N ASP A 97 5.78 -25.76 -2.55
CA ASP A 97 6.49 -25.92 -3.84
C ASP A 97 5.86 -25.10 -4.98
N GLN A 98 5.51 -23.84 -4.67
CA GLN A 98 4.91 -22.92 -5.64
C GLN A 98 5.93 -21.91 -6.14
N ASP A 99 6.16 -21.93 -7.45
CA ASP A 99 6.99 -20.92 -8.12
C ASP A 99 6.37 -19.53 -8.07
N TYR A 100 7.21 -18.51 -7.99
CA TYR A 100 6.82 -17.11 -8.07
C TYR A 100 7.80 -16.30 -8.93
N VAL A 101 7.28 -15.23 -9.52
CA VAL A 101 8.08 -14.32 -10.35
C VAL A 101 8.46 -13.09 -9.56
N THR A 102 9.73 -12.71 -9.62
CA THR A 102 10.20 -11.42 -9.10
C THR A 102 10.16 -10.41 -10.24
N ASP A 103 9.29 -9.40 -10.12
CA ASP A 103 9.17 -8.33 -11.11
C ASP A 103 10.37 -7.38 -11.00
N SER A 104 11.14 -7.25 -12.08
CA SER A 104 12.34 -6.42 -12.16
C SER A 104 12.12 -5.05 -12.85
N THR A 105 10.89 -4.78 -13.30
CA THR A 105 10.63 -3.68 -14.25
C THR A 105 10.08 -2.38 -13.67
N ASN A 106 9.85 -2.30 -12.37
CA ASN A 106 9.29 -1.10 -11.74
C ASN A 106 10.37 -0.08 -11.35
N LEU A 107 10.79 0.80 -12.24
CA LEU A 107 12.03 1.56 -12.07
C LEU A 107 11.94 2.98 -11.48
N LEU A 108 10.78 3.65 -11.38
CA LEU A 108 10.72 5.06 -10.94
C LEU A 108 10.05 5.31 -9.59
N ASP A 109 8.86 4.84 -9.32
CA ASP A 109 8.27 4.87 -7.97
C ASP A 109 8.98 3.84 -7.06
N GLU A 110 9.43 2.76 -7.66
CA GLU A 110 10.40 1.83 -7.09
C GLU A 110 11.68 2.54 -6.65
N TYR A 111 12.16 3.57 -7.31
CA TYR A 111 13.43 4.18 -6.89
C TYR A 111 13.35 4.68 -5.44
N THR A 112 12.30 5.39 -5.04
CA THR A 112 12.18 5.86 -3.65
C THR A 112 11.82 4.72 -2.70
N ARG A 113 10.90 3.81 -3.09
CA ARG A 113 10.58 2.63 -2.28
C ARG A 113 11.76 1.67 -2.20
N ASN A 114 12.49 1.47 -3.31
CA ASN A 114 13.69 0.65 -3.30
C ASN A 114 14.79 1.24 -2.40
N LYS A 115 14.96 2.56 -2.36
CA LYS A 115 15.86 3.20 -1.39
C LYS A 115 15.42 2.96 0.06
N ILE A 116 14.13 3.05 0.34
CA ILE A 116 13.61 2.73 1.67
C ILE A 116 13.89 1.26 2.01
N ARG A 117 13.58 0.34 1.10
CA ARG A 117 13.73 -1.11 1.29
C ARG A 117 15.19 -1.54 1.40
N LEU A 118 16.04 -1.05 0.50
CA LEU A 118 17.42 -1.55 0.35
C LEU A 118 18.45 -0.78 1.19
N ASN A 119 18.16 0.47 1.55
CA ASN A 119 19.10 1.32 2.28
C ASN A 119 18.56 1.74 3.65
N LEU A 120 17.38 2.37 3.70
CA LEU A 120 16.88 2.95 4.95
C LEU A 120 16.48 1.87 5.97
N LEU A 121 15.68 0.89 5.57
CA LEU A 121 15.23 -0.18 6.47
C LEU A 121 16.38 -1.04 7.02
N PRO A 122 17.41 -1.44 6.24
CA PRO A 122 18.58 -2.10 6.80
C PRO A 122 19.31 -1.25 7.84
N LEU A 123 19.54 0.04 7.57
CA LEU A 123 20.16 0.95 8.53
C LEU A 123 19.32 1.11 9.81
N MET A 124 18.00 1.22 9.68
CA MET A 124 17.11 1.25 10.85
C MET A 124 17.14 -0.05 11.65
N LYS A 125 17.30 -1.21 10.98
CA LYS A 125 17.44 -2.52 11.64
C LYS A 125 18.75 -2.66 12.43
N GLU A 126 19.82 -1.98 12.04
CA GLU A 126 21.07 -1.93 12.84
C GLU A 126 20.83 -1.24 14.19
N ILE A 127 19.96 -0.22 14.23
CA ILE A 127 19.60 0.50 15.46
C ILE A 127 18.57 -0.29 16.27
N ASN A 128 17.56 -0.84 15.59
CA ASN A 128 16.48 -1.64 16.20
C ASN A 128 16.13 -2.82 15.28
N PRO A 129 16.56 -4.04 15.60
CA PRO A 129 16.23 -5.24 14.79
C PRO A 129 14.74 -5.45 14.56
N SER A 130 13.89 -4.99 15.48
CA SER A 130 12.42 -5.09 15.40
C SER A 130 11.77 -3.79 14.90
N VAL A 131 12.45 -3.00 14.07
CA VAL A 131 11.94 -1.69 13.62
C VAL A 131 10.66 -1.80 12.81
N LYS A 132 10.50 -2.83 11.99
CA LYS A 132 9.26 -3.04 11.20
C LYS A 132 8.04 -3.23 12.13
N GLU A 133 8.18 -4.07 13.14
CA GLU A 133 7.17 -4.33 14.16
C GLU A 133 6.86 -3.07 14.98
N SER A 134 7.89 -2.30 15.30
CA SER A 134 7.74 -1.03 16.01
C SER A 134 6.96 0.00 15.19
N ILE A 135 7.22 0.09 13.87
CA ILE A 135 6.47 0.96 12.96
C ILE A 135 5.01 0.51 12.89
N ILE A 136 4.74 -0.78 12.70
CA ILE A 136 3.37 -1.31 12.64
C ILE A 136 2.63 -1.05 13.96
N ARG A 137 3.28 -1.25 15.10
CA ARG A 137 2.68 -0.95 16.41
C ARG A 137 2.34 0.53 16.56
N THR A 138 3.25 1.41 16.15
CA THR A 138 3.01 2.87 16.15
C THR A 138 1.84 3.22 15.23
N THR A 139 1.78 2.63 14.04
CA THR A 139 0.66 2.80 13.10
C THR A 139 -0.67 2.40 13.72
N ASN A 140 -0.72 1.31 14.48
CA ASN A 140 -1.94 0.86 15.16
C ASN A 140 -2.38 1.88 16.22
N TYR A 141 -1.47 2.41 17.05
CA TYR A 141 -1.79 3.47 17.99
C TYR A 141 -2.29 4.75 17.31
N LEU A 142 -1.68 5.11 16.17
CA LEU A 142 -2.12 6.25 15.38
C LEU A 142 -3.51 6.02 14.76
N ASN A 143 -3.87 4.79 14.37
CA ASN A 143 -5.21 4.48 13.88
C ASN A 143 -6.29 4.74 14.94
N ASP A 144 -6.05 4.36 16.19
CA ASP A 144 -6.96 4.61 17.30
C ASP A 144 -7.12 6.12 17.52
N ALA A 145 -6.00 6.86 17.59
CA ALA A 145 -6.02 8.30 17.74
C ALA A 145 -6.69 9.01 16.54
N ALA A 146 -6.42 8.59 15.31
CA ALA A 146 -7.01 9.16 14.11
C ALA A 146 -8.54 8.94 14.06
N THR A 147 -9.03 7.85 14.59
CA THR A 147 -10.47 7.58 14.67
C THR A 147 -11.16 8.65 15.53
N LEU A 148 -10.63 8.92 16.72
CA LEU A 148 -11.16 9.97 17.61
C LEU A 148 -11.02 11.37 16.97
N TYR A 149 -9.88 11.66 16.39
CA TYR A 149 -9.61 12.92 15.70
C TYR A 149 -10.60 13.18 14.56
N ASN A 150 -10.79 12.21 13.67
CA ASN A 150 -11.69 12.34 12.52
C ASN A 150 -13.16 12.43 12.95
N GLN A 151 -13.58 11.74 14.02
CA GLN A 151 -14.92 11.88 14.60
C GLN A 151 -15.14 13.28 15.15
N SER A 152 -14.17 13.84 15.87
CA SER A 152 -14.27 15.18 16.44
C SER A 152 -14.37 16.28 15.37
N ILE A 153 -13.58 16.14 14.28
CA ILE A 153 -13.69 17.06 13.13
C ILE A 153 -15.05 16.93 12.45
N GLY A 154 -15.55 15.70 12.23
CA GLY A 154 -16.87 15.47 11.65
C GLY A 154 -17.97 16.12 12.45
N LEU A 155 -17.94 16.05 13.77
CA LEU A 155 -18.89 16.71 14.65
C LEU A 155 -18.76 18.25 14.62
N SER A 156 -17.55 18.79 14.56
CA SER A 156 -17.30 20.22 14.47
C SER A 156 -17.83 20.85 13.18
N LEU A 157 -17.80 20.13 12.06
CA LEU A 157 -18.30 20.60 10.76
C LEU A 157 -19.83 20.55 10.65
N ILE A 158 -20.53 19.77 11.50
CA ILE A 158 -21.99 19.71 11.52
C ILE A 158 -22.58 20.91 12.28
N HIS A 159 -21.78 21.60 13.10
CA HIS A 159 -22.21 22.74 13.92
C HIS A 159 -21.87 24.12 13.30
N ILE A 160 -21.38 24.17 12.06
CA ILE A 160 -21.19 25.39 11.27
C ILE A 160 -22.22 25.43 10.15
#